data_bd22779f27dea97aaad85dd3e78f0e5c
#
_entry.id   bd22779f27dea97aaad85dd3e78f0e5c
#
_cell.length_a   1.000
_cell.length_b   1.000
_cell.length_c   1.000
_cell.angle_alpha   90.00
_cell.angle_beta   90.00
_cell.angle_gamma   90.00
#
_symmetry.space_group_name_H-M   'P 1'
#
loop_
_entity.id
_entity.type
_entity.pdbx_description
1 polymer ?
#
loop_
_entity_poly.entity_id
_entity_poly.type
_entity_poly.pdbx_seq_one_letter_code
_entity_poly.pdbx_strand_id
1 'polypeptide(L)'
;MKHLKQIFQALLGVVALIFTAIIAFGRLAWRTIRKWWKKRSKWLRRSIVAIFIIVPVGFVALVAYLLYEDEYGRDYYDRRLSDNITLHSFSDNKWRVYDKQTGEYTTDKINWLSEVPENDSLAVYALPNKRGYINVYTGRIIIDAEDNDYRKAWVFSDGLAAVMKDDKIGFINANNEVVIPFQFDYTD
;
A
#
# COMPACT_ATOMS: atom_id res chain seq x y z
N MET A 1 -0.67 3.96 5.81
CA MET A 1 -0.59 3.47 7.21
C MET A 1 -1.38 4.29 8.24
N LYS A 2 -1.31 5.63 8.28
CA LYS A 2 -2.07 6.43 9.29
C LYS A 2 -3.59 6.28 9.16
N HIS A 3 -4.16 6.33 7.96
CA HIS A 3 -5.61 6.16 7.73
C HIS A 3 -6.13 4.77 8.11
N LEU A 4 -5.37 3.72 7.82
CA LEU A 4 -5.76 2.34 8.16
C LEU A 4 -5.82 2.13 9.67
N LYS A 5 -4.84 2.67 10.43
CA LYS A 5 -4.86 2.68 11.90
C LYS A 5 -6.08 3.41 12.45
N GLN A 6 -6.48 4.53 11.85
CA GLN A 6 -7.66 5.28 12.27
C GLN A 6 -8.96 4.49 12.01
N ILE A 7 -9.09 3.85 10.85
CA ILE A 7 -10.24 2.99 10.52
C ILE A 7 -10.31 1.79 11.48
N PHE A 8 -9.17 1.15 11.75
CA PHE A 8 -9.10 0.03 12.69
C PHE A 8 -9.48 0.44 14.12
N GLN A 9 -9.00 1.58 14.60
CA GLN A 9 -9.38 2.12 15.91
C GLN A 9 -10.86 2.51 15.98
N ALA A 10 -11.42 3.09 14.90
CA ALA A 10 -12.84 3.40 14.81
C ALA A 10 -13.69 2.13 14.83
N LEU A 11 -13.31 1.08 14.10
CA LEU A 11 -13.97 -0.23 14.10
C LEU A 11 -13.91 -0.90 15.47
N LEU A 12 -12.77 -0.89 16.15
CA LEU A 12 -12.63 -1.36 17.52
C LEU A 12 -13.54 -0.59 18.48
N GLY A 13 -13.65 0.73 18.33
CA GLY A 13 -14.56 1.57 19.09
C GLY A 13 -16.02 1.19 18.87
N VAL A 14 -16.44 0.96 17.63
CA VAL A 14 -17.81 0.52 17.29
C VAL A 14 -18.10 -0.86 17.88
N VAL A 15 -17.17 -1.81 17.77
CA VAL A 15 -17.31 -3.15 18.38
C VAL A 15 -17.42 -3.06 19.89
N ALA A 16 -16.60 -2.24 20.55
CA ALA A 16 -16.69 -2.01 22.00
C ALA A 16 -18.03 -1.39 22.42
N LEU A 17 -18.56 -0.44 21.65
CA LEU A 17 -19.88 0.16 21.89
C LEU A 17 -21.02 -0.86 21.74
N ILE A 18 -20.97 -1.70 20.72
CA ILE A 18 -21.95 -2.79 20.55
C ILE A 18 -21.89 -3.76 21.71
N PHE A 19 -20.70 -4.15 22.16
CA PHE A 19 -20.51 -5.04 23.30
C PHE A 19 -21.03 -4.43 24.61
N THR A 20 -20.77 -3.16 24.85
CA THR A 20 -21.28 -2.46 26.04
C THR A 20 -22.79 -2.31 26.01
N ALA A 21 -23.39 -2.02 24.85
CA ALA A 21 -24.84 -1.97 24.66
C ALA A 21 -25.49 -3.34 24.88
N ILE A 22 -24.91 -4.42 24.41
CA ILE A 22 -25.39 -5.79 24.63
C ILE A 22 -25.35 -6.14 26.12
N ILE A 23 -24.27 -5.79 26.82
CA ILE A 23 -24.13 -6.03 28.26
C ILE A 23 -25.15 -5.21 29.06
N ALA A 24 -25.35 -3.94 28.73
CA ALA A 24 -26.31 -3.07 29.39
C ALA A 24 -27.75 -3.55 29.18
N PHE A 25 -28.11 -3.90 27.95
CA PHE A 25 -29.42 -4.47 27.63
C PHE A 25 -29.63 -5.84 28.30
N GLY A 26 -28.59 -6.68 28.32
CA GLY A 26 -28.61 -7.96 29.03
C GLY A 26 -28.87 -7.83 30.52
N ARG A 27 -28.29 -6.81 31.17
CA ARG A 27 -28.55 -6.52 32.59
C ARG A 27 -29.99 -6.09 32.85
N LEU A 28 -30.55 -5.25 31.98
CA LEU A 28 -31.91 -4.74 32.12
C LEU A 28 -32.95 -5.84 31.89
N ALA A 29 -32.74 -6.69 30.90
CA ALA A 29 -33.66 -7.75 30.50
C ALA A 29 -33.36 -9.11 31.21
N TRP A 30 -32.35 -9.18 32.09
CA TRP A 30 -31.82 -10.44 32.64
C TRP A 30 -32.89 -11.34 33.30
N ARG A 31 -33.82 -10.76 34.04
CA ARG A 31 -34.91 -11.54 34.75
C ARG A 31 -35.83 -12.21 33.72
N THR A 32 -36.20 -11.49 32.64
CA THR A 32 -37.10 -11.98 31.58
C THR A 32 -36.37 -12.98 30.69
N ILE A 33 -35.13 -12.66 30.30
CA ILE A 33 -34.27 -13.53 29.49
C ILE A 33 -34.00 -14.86 30.27
N ARG A 34 -33.71 -14.80 31.53
CA ARG A 34 -33.42 -15.99 32.36
C ARG A 34 -34.62 -16.93 32.46
N LYS A 35 -35.85 -16.39 32.60
CA LYS A 35 -37.11 -17.19 32.61
C LYS A 35 -37.33 -17.82 31.24
N TRP A 36 -37.17 -17.06 30.16
CA TRP A 36 -37.32 -17.51 28.80
C TRP A 36 -36.26 -18.57 28.45
N TRP A 37 -34.99 -18.33 28.86
CA TRP A 37 -33.86 -19.23 28.63
C TRP A 37 -34.04 -20.59 29.29
N LYS A 38 -34.57 -20.64 30.49
CA LYS A 38 -34.85 -21.90 31.22
C LYS A 38 -35.91 -22.77 30.52
N LYS A 39 -36.84 -22.17 29.79
CA LYS A 39 -37.90 -22.89 29.08
C LYS A 39 -37.44 -23.50 27.72
N ARG A 40 -36.25 -23.17 27.22
CA ARG A 40 -35.78 -23.61 25.93
C ARG A 40 -35.00 -24.93 26.00
N SER A 41 -35.06 -25.71 24.90
CA SER A 41 -34.30 -26.96 24.80
C SER A 41 -32.81 -26.70 24.93
N LYS A 42 -32.04 -27.70 25.39
CA LYS A 42 -30.58 -27.63 25.51
C LYS A 42 -29.93 -27.33 24.16
N TRP A 43 -30.50 -27.88 23.08
CA TRP A 43 -30.02 -27.66 21.73
C TRP A 43 -30.13 -26.18 21.30
N LEU A 44 -31.31 -25.57 21.50
CA LEU A 44 -31.53 -24.17 21.15
C LEU A 44 -30.64 -23.19 21.92
N ARG A 45 -30.37 -23.49 23.20
CA ARG A 45 -29.41 -22.71 24.01
C ARG A 45 -27.98 -22.77 23.43
N ARG A 46 -27.53 -23.98 23.04
CA ARG A 46 -26.21 -24.19 22.45
C ARG A 46 -26.09 -23.47 21.12
N SER A 47 -27.13 -23.51 20.27
CA SER A 47 -27.16 -22.82 18.98
C SER A 47 -27.09 -21.30 19.13
N ILE A 48 -27.83 -20.72 20.09
CA ILE A 48 -27.79 -19.28 20.34
C ILE A 48 -26.40 -18.84 20.84
N VAL A 49 -25.80 -19.57 21.78
CA VAL A 49 -24.44 -19.30 22.27
C VAL A 49 -23.42 -19.41 21.14
N ALA A 50 -23.56 -20.45 20.31
CA ALA A 50 -22.67 -20.62 19.14
C ALA A 50 -22.77 -19.44 18.15
N ILE A 51 -23.97 -18.95 17.87
CA ILE A 51 -24.18 -17.78 16.98
C ILE A 51 -23.50 -16.53 17.58
N PHE A 52 -23.65 -16.30 18.91
CA PHE A 52 -23.01 -15.15 19.58
C PHE A 52 -21.48 -15.22 19.60
N ILE A 53 -20.89 -16.39 19.39
CA ILE A 53 -19.45 -16.56 19.28
C ILE A 53 -19.02 -16.51 17.81
N ILE A 54 -19.71 -17.25 16.93
CA ILE A 54 -19.31 -17.41 15.52
C ILE A 54 -19.44 -16.09 14.75
N VAL A 55 -20.53 -15.32 15.00
CA VAL A 55 -20.76 -14.07 14.27
C VAL A 55 -19.68 -13.02 14.54
N PRO A 56 -19.30 -12.70 15.80
CA PRO A 56 -18.21 -11.76 16.04
C PRO A 56 -16.85 -12.26 15.55
N VAL A 57 -16.55 -13.56 15.72
CA VAL A 57 -15.30 -14.14 15.23
C VAL A 57 -15.24 -14.09 13.71
N GLY A 58 -16.33 -14.44 13.02
CA GLY A 58 -16.44 -14.33 11.57
C GLY A 58 -16.31 -12.88 11.07
N PHE A 59 -16.90 -11.94 11.80
CA PHE A 59 -16.77 -10.51 11.48
C PHE A 59 -15.31 -10.01 11.64
N VAL A 60 -14.64 -10.38 12.72
CA VAL A 60 -13.23 -10.03 12.93
C VAL A 60 -12.34 -10.66 11.85
N ALA A 61 -12.60 -11.94 11.51
CA ALA A 61 -11.86 -12.62 10.44
C ALA A 61 -12.11 -11.96 9.07
N LEU A 62 -13.34 -11.55 8.78
CA LEU A 62 -13.68 -10.83 7.54
C LEU A 62 -12.97 -9.46 7.49
N VAL A 63 -13.01 -8.70 8.58
CA VAL A 63 -12.31 -7.41 8.65
C VAL A 63 -10.80 -7.60 8.50
N ALA A 64 -10.22 -8.60 9.17
CA ALA A 64 -8.80 -8.93 9.04
C ALA A 64 -8.45 -9.33 7.59
N TYR A 65 -9.31 -10.11 6.92
CA TYR A 65 -9.15 -10.49 5.52
C TYR A 65 -9.21 -9.27 4.59
N LEU A 66 -10.20 -8.39 4.76
CA LEU A 66 -10.32 -7.17 3.95
C LEU A 66 -9.13 -6.22 4.16
N LEU A 67 -8.65 -6.09 5.39
CA LEU A 67 -7.45 -5.29 5.69
C LEU A 67 -6.18 -5.93 5.11
N TYR A 68 -6.09 -7.26 5.13
CA TYR A 68 -4.99 -7.99 4.50
C TYR A 68 -5.01 -7.80 2.98
N GLU A 69 -6.17 -7.89 2.33
CA GLU A 69 -6.30 -7.67 0.88
C GLU A 69 -5.96 -6.24 0.47
N ASP A 70 -6.27 -5.24 1.32
CA ASP A 70 -5.93 -3.83 1.05
C ASP A 70 -4.43 -3.54 1.26
N GLU A 71 -3.79 -4.21 2.22
CA GLU A 71 -2.36 -4.00 2.51
C GLU A 71 -1.43 -4.82 1.62
N TYR A 72 -1.83 -6.06 1.33
CA TYR A 72 -1.03 -7.02 0.55
C TYR A 72 -1.59 -7.30 -0.83
N GLY A 73 -2.67 -6.66 -1.23
CA GLY A 73 -3.47 -6.78 -2.44
C GLY A 73 -3.04 -7.89 -3.40
N ARG A 74 -3.95 -8.61 -4.02
CA ARG A 74 -3.54 -9.61 -5.02
C ARG A 74 -2.69 -8.91 -6.06
N ASP A 75 -1.46 -9.43 -6.26
CA ASP A 75 -0.60 -9.01 -7.36
C ASP A 75 -1.39 -9.16 -8.66
N TYR A 76 -1.92 -8.03 -9.12
CA TYR A 76 -2.80 -8.01 -10.29
C TYR A 76 -2.01 -8.24 -11.57
N TYR A 77 -0.74 -7.89 -11.51
CA TYR A 77 0.19 -8.04 -12.62
C TYR A 77 1.64 -7.87 -12.14
N ASP A 78 2.46 -8.88 -12.39
CA ASP A 78 3.88 -8.85 -12.09
C ASP A 78 4.67 -8.54 -13.36
N ARG A 79 5.50 -7.53 -13.35
CA ARG A 79 6.48 -7.25 -14.40
C ARG A 79 7.88 -7.56 -13.91
N ARG A 80 8.54 -8.52 -14.55
CA ARG A 80 9.95 -8.82 -14.27
C ARG A 80 10.82 -7.66 -14.76
N LEU A 81 11.65 -7.11 -13.89
CA LEU A 81 12.63 -6.07 -14.21
C LEU A 81 14.01 -6.69 -14.44
N SER A 82 14.38 -7.67 -13.62
CA SER A 82 15.62 -8.45 -13.75
C SER A 82 15.40 -9.86 -13.17
N ASP A 83 16.46 -10.66 -13.03
CA ASP A 83 16.35 -12.02 -12.50
C ASP A 83 15.81 -12.05 -11.07
N ASN A 84 16.21 -11.08 -10.26
CA ASN A 84 15.85 -11.01 -8.84
C ASN A 84 14.81 -9.93 -8.53
N ILE A 85 14.60 -8.97 -9.42
CA ILE A 85 13.72 -7.82 -9.16
C ILE A 85 12.45 -7.92 -9.99
N THR A 86 11.33 -7.77 -9.31
CA THR A 86 9.98 -7.82 -9.91
C THR A 86 9.21 -6.59 -9.48
N LEU A 87 8.40 -6.06 -10.38
CA LEU A 87 7.48 -4.97 -10.11
C LEU A 87 6.08 -5.57 -9.88
N HIS A 88 5.57 -5.45 -8.69
CA HIS A 88 4.24 -5.93 -8.31
C HIS A 88 3.20 -4.81 -8.38
N SER A 89 2.07 -5.06 -9.03
CA SER A 89 0.95 -4.13 -9.07
C SER A 89 -0.06 -4.38 -7.95
N PHE A 90 -0.76 -3.35 -7.54
CA PHE A 90 -1.78 -3.38 -6.50
C PHE A 90 -3.13 -2.90 -7.03
N SER A 91 -4.20 -3.22 -6.32
CA SER A 91 -5.58 -2.87 -6.69
C SER A 91 -5.84 -1.36 -6.77
N ASP A 92 -5.00 -0.53 -6.17
CA ASP A 92 -5.04 0.93 -6.21
C ASP A 92 -4.27 1.54 -7.39
N ASN A 93 -3.92 0.74 -8.39
CA ASN A 93 -3.07 1.11 -9.54
C ASN A 93 -1.68 1.66 -9.14
N LYS A 94 -1.19 1.24 -7.99
CA LYS A 94 0.16 1.51 -7.52
C LYS A 94 1.05 0.31 -7.74
N TRP A 95 2.35 0.55 -7.70
CA TRP A 95 3.38 -0.46 -7.91
C TRP A 95 4.38 -0.44 -6.78
N ARG A 96 5.00 -1.59 -6.50
CA ARG A 96 6.15 -1.69 -5.61
C ARG A 96 7.20 -2.60 -6.23
N VAL A 97 8.44 -2.27 -5.98
CA VAL A 97 9.58 -3.09 -6.42
C VAL A 97 9.87 -4.13 -5.34
N TYR A 98 9.90 -5.39 -5.74
CA TYR A 98 10.12 -6.54 -4.88
C TYR A 98 11.43 -7.23 -5.22
N ASP A 99 12.25 -7.47 -4.20
CA ASP A 99 13.48 -8.24 -4.31
C ASP A 99 13.25 -9.67 -3.86
N LYS A 100 13.39 -10.63 -4.79
CA LYS A 100 13.22 -12.06 -4.53
C LYS A 100 14.31 -12.65 -3.64
N GLN A 101 15.49 -12.05 -3.57
CA GLN A 101 16.57 -12.56 -2.73
C GLN A 101 16.34 -12.25 -1.26
N THR A 102 15.89 -11.05 -0.96
CA THR A 102 15.60 -10.64 0.41
C THR A 102 14.18 -10.99 0.85
N GLY A 103 13.26 -11.18 -0.09
CA GLY A 103 11.85 -11.37 0.18
C GLY A 103 11.13 -10.09 0.63
N GLU A 104 11.70 -8.92 0.32
CA GLU A 104 11.19 -7.63 0.79
C GLU A 104 10.90 -6.67 -0.36
N TYR A 105 10.02 -5.70 -0.11
CA TYR A 105 9.82 -4.58 -1.00
C TYR A 105 10.88 -3.52 -0.76
N THR A 106 11.55 -3.10 -1.84
CA THR A 106 12.61 -2.09 -1.79
C THR A 106 12.10 -0.66 -1.93
N THR A 107 10.83 -0.50 -2.33
CA THR A 107 10.17 0.81 -2.47
C THR A 107 8.85 0.87 -1.72
N ASP A 108 8.41 2.08 -1.39
CA ASP A 108 7.01 2.37 -1.11
C ASP A 108 6.17 2.30 -2.39
N LYS A 109 4.85 2.55 -2.29
CA LYS A 109 3.96 2.53 -3.45
C LYS A 109 4.28 3.67 -4.40
N ILE A 110 4.68 3.33 -5.63
CA ILE A 110 4.94 4.26 -6.73
C ILE A 110 3.77 4.29 -7.71
N ASN A 111 3.59 5.38 -8.43
CA ASN A 111 2.50 5.54 -9.40
C ASN A 111 2.81 4.90 -10.74
N TRP A 112 4.08 4.88 -11.12
CA TRP A 112 4.51 4.43 -12.44
C TRP A 112 6.02 4.19 -12.45
N LEU A 113 6.47 3.29 -13.32
CA LEU A 113 7.86 2.99 -13.61
C LEU A 113 8.07 2.94 -15.13
N SER A 114 9.10 3.65 -15.63
CA SER A 114 9.47 3.62 -17.06
C SER A 114 9.98 2.25 -17.49
N GLU A 115 10.03 2.06 -18.79
CA GLU A 115 10.93 1.07 -19.38
C GLU A 115 12.37 1.57 -19.30
N VAL A 116 13.30 0.65 -19.36
CA VAL A 116 14.74 0.93 -19.34
C VAL A 116 15.26 0.65 -20.75
N PRO A 117 15.99 1.57 -21.36
CA PRO A 117 16.67 1.32 -22.64
C PRO A 117 17.63 0.13 -22.54
N GLU A 118 17.85 -0.55 -23.66
CA GLU A 118 18.89 -1.59 -23.75
C GLU A 118 20.24 -1.03 -23.28
N ASN A 119 20.92 -1.78 -22.44
CA ASN A 119 22.21 -1.42 -21.81
C ASN A 119 22.17 -0.31 -20.74
N ASP A 120 21.00 0.11 -20.26
CA ASP A 120 20.88 0.97 -19.10
C ASP A 120 20.38 0.17 -17.87
N SER A 121 20.52 0.76 -16.70
CA SER A 121 20.12 0.16 -15.43
C SER A 121 19.12 1.01 -14.64
N LEU A 122 18.90 2.26 -15.05
CA LEU A 122 18.11 3.23 -14.32
C LEU A 122 16.76 3.47 -14.98
N ALA A 123 15.68 3.12 -14.26
CA ALA A 123 14.32 3.47 -14.62
C ALA A 123 13.87 4.73 -13.89
N VAL A 124 13.06 5.55 -14.55
CA VAL A 124 12.34 6.65 -13.89
C VAL A 124 11.16 6.08 -13.13
N TYR A 125 11.04 6.38 -11.85
CA TYR A 125 9.81 6.12 -11.08
C TYR A 125 9.07 7.41 -10.76
N ALA A 126 7.75 7.29 -10.62
CA ALA A 126 6.86 8.41 -10.38
C ALA A 126 6.17 8.31 -9.03
N LEU A 127 6.23 9.39 -8.27
CA LEU A 127 5.31 9.76 -7.20
C LEU A 127 4.35 10.86 -7.68
N PRO A 128 3.31 11.23 -6.92
CA PRO A 128 2.49 12.38 -7.27
C PRO A 128 3.36 13.64 -7.42
N ASN A 129 3.41 14.21 -8.64
CA ASN A 129 4.17 15.42 -8.99
C ASN A 129 5.71 15.36 -8.83
N LYS A 130 6.28 14.20 -8.53
CA LYS A 130 7.73 14.03 -8.33
C LYS A 130 8.25 12.82 -9.10
N ARG A 131 9.51 12.87 -9.51
CA ARG A 131 10.21 11.82 -10.25
C ARG A 131 11.54 11.52 -9.61
N GLY A 132 11.91 10.25 -9.64
CA GLY A 132 13.21 9.77 -9.18
C GLY A 132 13.70 8.63 -10.06
N TYR A 133 14.82 8.05 -9.71
CA TYR A 133 15.43 6.96 -10.48
C TYR A 133 15.73 5.76 -9.57
N ILE A 134 15.45 4.59 -10.10
CA ILE A 134 15.67 3.31 -9.45
C ILE A 134 16.50 2.40 -10.34
N ASN A 135 17.43 1.66 -9.76
CA ASN A 135 18.18 0.65 -10.48
C ASN A 135 17.36 -0.65 -10.57
N VAL A 136 17.07 -1.08 -11.79
CA VAL A 136 16.19 -2.24 -12.06
C VAL A 136 16.83 -3.60 -11.75
N TYR A 137 18.16 -3.66 -11.63
CA TYR A 137 18.87 -4.89 -11.28
C TYR A 137 19.00 -5.10 -9.77
N THR A 138 19.07 -4.01 -9.01
CA THR A 138 19.23 -4.05 -7.55
C THR A 138 17.97 -3.67 -6.79
N GLY A 139 16.97 -3.09 -7.46
CA GLY A 139 15.75 -2.57 -6.83
C GLY A 139 15.99 -1.34 -5.95
N ARG A 140 17.19 -0.76 -5.93
CA ARG A 140 17.53 0.37 -5.05
C ARG A 140 17.16 1.70 -5.71
N ILE A 141 16.59 2.60 -4.93
CA ILE A 141 16.44 4.01 -5.31
C ILE A 141 17.85 4.63 -5.36
N ILE A 142 18.18 5.23 -6.49
CA ILE A 142 19.47 5.90 -6.73
C ILE A 142 19.31 7.41 -6.57
N ILE A 143 18.22 7.96 -7.12
CA ILE A 143 17.87 9.37 -6.99
C ILE A 143 16.46 9.42 -6.41
N ASP A 144 16.33 9.89 -5.17
CA ASP A 144 15.05 9.91 -4.49
C ASP A 144 14.16 11.05 -5.00
N ALA A 145 12.92 10.71 -5.36
CA ALA A 145 11.94 11.69 -5.83
C ALA A 145 11.53 12.69 -4.73
N GLU A 146 11.56 12.28 -3.47
CA GLU A 146 11.19 13.18 -2.35
C GLU A 146 12.24 14.26 -2.11
N ASP A 147 13.52 13.96 -2.35
CA ASP A 147 14.64 14.85 -2.05
C ASP A 147 14.95 15.86 -3.16
N ASN A 148 14.48 15.61 -4.40
CA ASN A 148 15.02 16.32 -5.57
C ASN A 148 14.04 17.26 -6.28
N ASP A 149 12.74 17.20 -6.01
CA ASP A 149 11.70 18.05 -6.60
C ASP A 149 11.63 18.03 -8.14
N TYR A 150 12.09 16.96 -8.78
CA TYR A 150 11.98 16.82 -10.23
C TYR A 150 10.53 16.56 -10.65
N ARG A 151 9.90 17.49 -11.35
CA ARG A 151 8.50 17.37 -11.80
C ARG A 151 8.35 16.46 -13.01
N LYS A 152 9.36 16.47 -13.92
CA LYS A 152 9.50 15.54 -15.05
C LYS A 152 10.92 14.99 -15.04
N ALA A 153 11.06 13.77 -15.54
CA ALA A 153 12.34 13.10 -15.71
C ALA A 153 12.25 12.16 -16.92
N TRP A 154 13.32 12.07 -17.66
CA TRP A 154 13.45 11.19 -18.82
C TRP A 154 14.48 10.10 -18.52
N VAL A 155 14.44 9.01 -19.29
CA VAL A 155 15.40 7.93 -19.17
C VAL A 155 16.81 8.40 -19.45
N PHE A 156 17.79 7.75 -18.85
CA PHE A 156 19.18 8.02 -19.13
C PHE A 156 19.53 7.66 -20.58
N SER A 157 20.41 8.43 -21.20
CA SER A 157 21.04 8.17 -22.48
C SER A 157 22.45 8.74 -22.44
N ASP A 158 23.44 7.95 -22.85
CA ASP A 158 24.86 8.33 -22.84
C ASP A 158 25.34 8.92 -21.49
N GLY A 159 24.82 8.37 -20.38
CA GLY A 159 25.19 8.75 -19.03
C GLY A 159 24.52 10.01 -18.48
N LEU A 160 23.63 10.64 -19.24
CA LEU A 160 22.87 11.83 -18.85
C LEU A 160 21.36 11.58 -18.90
N ALA A 161 20.62 12.24 -18.02
CA ALA A 161 19.18 12.29 -18.06
C ALA A 161 18.69 13.73 -18.00
N ALA A 162 17.73 14.08 -18.84
CA ALA A 162 17.01 15.32 -18.72
C ALA A 162 16.08 15.27 -17.53
N VAL A 163 16.02 16.32 -16.72
CA VAL A 163 15.11 16.49 -15.61
C VAL A 163 14.55 17.91 -15.58
N MET A 164 13.31 18.06 -15.14
CA MET A 164 12.67 19.38 -15.04
C MET A 164 12.48 19.76 -13.56
N LYS A 165 13.03 20.90 -13.21
CA LYS A 165 12.88 21.54 -11.93
C LYS A 165 12.59 23.03 -12.15
N ASP A 166 11.66 23.60 -11.38
CA ASP A 166 11.26 25.03 -11.48
C ASP A 166 10.89 25.44 -12.92
N ASP A 167 10.16 24.54 -13.62
CA ASP A 167 9.72 24.67 -15.00
C ASP A 167 10.86 24.83 -16.04
N LYS A 168 12.10 24.53 -15.66
CA LYS A 168 13.27 24.50 -16.53
C LYS A 168 13.85 23.10 -16.62
N ILE A 169 14.38 22.75 -17.78
CA ILE A 169 15.09 21.50 -18.02
C ILE A 169 16.58 21.72 -17.85
N GLY A 170 17.20 20.81 -17.11
CA GLY A 170 18.62 20.61 -17.00
C GLY A 170 18.98 19.15 -17.24
N PHE A 171 20.26 18.83 -17.20
CA PHE A 171 20.72 17.45 -17.35
C PHE A 171 21.57 17.05 -16.16
N ILE A 172 21.33 15.85 -15.67
CA ILE A 172 22.05 15.25 -14.55
C ILE A 172 22.75 13.97 -14.97
N ASN A 173 23.80 13.60 -14.25
CA ASN A 173 24.41 12.28 -14.33
C ASN A 173 23.79 11.29 -13.31
N ALA A 174 24.24 10.04 -13.33
CA ALA A 174 23.74 8.99 -12.43
C ALA A 174 24.03 9.25 -10.94
N ASN A 175 24.97 10.14 -10.60
CA ASN A 175 25.25 10.58 -9.24
C ASN A 175 24.35 11.77 -8.80
N ASN A 176 23.37 12.16 -9.61
CA ASN A 176 22.53 13.32 -9.40
C ASN A 176 23.29 14.67 -9.45
N GLU A 177 24.42 14.72 -10.11
CA GLU A 177 25.16 15.96 -10.31
C GLU A 177 24.63 16.67 -11.56
N VAL A 178 24.35 17.98 -11.45
CA VAL A 178 23.89 18.79 -12.56
C VAL A 178 25.07 19.03 -13.52
N VAL A 179 24.99 18.41 -14.69
CA VAL A 179 26.01 18.54 -15.76
C VAL A 179 25.68 19.74 -16.66
N ILE A 180 24.40 19.91 -16.98
CA ILE A 180 23.91 21.08 -17.74
C ILE A 180 22.87 21.79 -16.86
N PRO A 181 23.07 23.08 -16.57
CA PRO A 181 22.18 23.85 -15.70
C PRO A 181 20.74 23.89 -16.21
N PHE A 182 19.79 24.11 -15.28
CA PHE A 182 18.36 24.28 -15.58
C PHE A 182 18.11 25.59 -16.31
N GLN A 183 18.10 25.55 -17.63
CA GLN A 183 18.01 26.74 -18.47
C GLN A 183 17.07 26.62 -19.66
N PHE A 184 16.73 25.39 -20.07
CA PHE A 184 15.90 25.16 -21.24
C PHE A 184 14.42 25.19 -20.87
N ASP A 185 13.61 25.81 -21.72
CA ASP A 185 12.17 25.79 -21.58
C ASP A 185 11.61 24.43 -22.07
N TYR A 186 10.61 23.93 -21.36
CA TYR A 186 9.85 22.81 -21.84
C TYR A 186 8.81 23.30 -22.85
N THR A 187 8.86 22.79 -24.05
CA THR A 187 7.83 22.98 -25.09
C THR A 187 7.13 21.66 -25.31
N ASP A 188 5.79 21.64 -25.18
CA ASP A 188 4.95 20.48 -25.49
C ASP A 188 5.01 20.12 -26.98
#